data_4764b8015a11e76620b8f434868df7d3
#
_entry.id   4764b8015a11e76620b8f434868df7d3
#
_cell.length_a   1.000
_cell.length_b   1.000
_cell.length_c   1.000
_cell.angle_alpha   90.00
_cell.angle_beta   90.00
_cell.angle_gamma   90.00
#
_symmetry.space_group_name_H-M   'P 1'
#
loop_
_entity.id
_entity.type
_entity.pdbx_description
1 polymer ?
#
loop_
_entity_poly.entity_id
_entity_poly.type
_entity_poly.pdbx_seq_one_letter_code
_entity_poly.pdbx_strand_id
1 'polypeptide(L)'
;MSELALAVFASETGTHLVKTPRGERWRAFERRFDERASLERLATAGYRFLSRSSPDFPPLLRAIHDPPPGLFLRGVAKPELLARPAVAIVGARASSGYGASVGRGLGRELAAAGLVVVSGLARGIDAEAHRGALEANGATVAVLGCGIDRDYPAAHAELARRVADAGLIVSEYAPGVEPAPWRFPARNRIVAGLCAATAVVEARERSGALITADLALEEGREVFAVPGEITSSLSAGTNALLKLGAAPLTAAADVLASFGIEPEPAEGERSPLLELLPASADELVRKTGLDAAEIARILVELELEGRVAVSDGVYRRAS
;
A
#
# COMPACT_ATOMS: atom_id res chain seq x y z
N MET A 1 -27.61 -4.73 17.97
CA MET A 1 -26.71 -5.89 17.67
C MET A 1 -25.30 -5.38 17.63
N SER A 2 -24.41 -5.95 18.45
CA SER A 2 -23.02 -5.52 18.52
C SER A 2 -22.22 -6.00 17.30
N GLU A 3 -21.56 -5.09 16.60
CA GLU A 3 -20.68 -5.42 15.48
C GLU A 3 -19.42 -6.15 15.94
N LEU A 4 -18.95 -5.87 17.17
CA LEU A 4 -17.88 -6.65 17.78
C LEU A 4 -18.31 -8.12 18.01
N ALA A 5 -19.53 -8.34 18.50
CA ALA A 5 -20.07 -9.70 18.65
C ALA A 5 -20.14 -10.44 17.30
N LEU A 6 -20.54 -9.73 16.23
CA LEU A 6 -20.54 -10.28 14.86
C LEU A 6 -19.13 -10.66 14.40
N ALA A 7 -18.16 -9.76 14.58
CA ALA A 7 -16.76 -10.00 14.17
C ALA A 7 -16.15 -11.19 14.94
N VAL A 8 -16.39 -11.28 16.25
CA VAL A 8 -15.90 -12.40 17.07
C VAL A 8 -16.60 -13.70 16.68
N PHE A 9 -17.92 -13.69 16.49
CA PHE A 9 -18.67 -14.88 16.05
C PHE A 9 -18.20 -15.39 14.67
N ALA A 10 -18.00 -14.49 13.71
CA ALA A 10 -17.45 -14.81 12.40
C ALA A 10 -16.07 -15.47 12.51
N SER A 11 -15.23 -14.92 13.39
CA SER A 11 -13.89 -15.41 13.66
C SER A 11 -13.90 -16.81 14.25
N GLU A 12 -14.77 -17.10 15.25
CA GLU A 12 -14.90 -18.41 15.91
C GLU A 12 -15.51 -19.47 14.99
N THR A 13 -16.44 -19.08 14.12
CA THR A 13 -17.16 -20.03 13.27
C THR A 13 -16.50 -20.25 11.91
N GLY A 14 -15.52 -19.43 11.56
CA GLY A 14 -14.91 -19.42 10.24
C GLY A 14 -15.90 -19.02 9.14
N THR A 15 -16.97 -18.33 9.49
CA THR A 15 -18.04 -17.95 8.57
C THR A 15 -17.78 -16.54 8.07
N HIS A 16 -17.80 -16.36 6.77
CA HIS A 16 -17.81 -15.02 6.18
C HIS A 16 -19.23 -14.45 6.30
N LEU A 17 -19.40 -13.38 7.06
CA LEU A 17 -20.73 -12.85 7.38
C LEU A 17 -21.07 -11.67 6.46
N VAL A 18 -21.57 -11.96 5.26
CA VAL A 18 -22.22 -10.96 4.38
C VAL A 18 -23.54 -10.45 4.98
N LYS A 19 -24.23 -11.29 5.75
CA LYS A 19 -25.52 -10.98 6.39
C LYS A 19 -25.47 -11.34 7.87
N THR A 20 -26.26 -10.62 8.66
CA THR A 20 -26.49 -10.97 10.06
C THR A 20 -26.85 -12.43 10.21
N PRO A 21 -26.10 -13.20 11.01
CA PRO A 21 -26.40 -14.62 11.19
C PRO A 21 -27.76 -14.79 11.84
N ARG A 22 -28.51 -15.79 11.36
CA ARG A 22 -29.81 -16.17 11.90
C ARG A 22 -29.72 -17.61 12.37
N GLY A 23 -30.26 -17.92 13.55
CA GLY A 23 -30.28 -19.29 14.04
C GLY A 23 -29.93 -19.39 15.51
N GLU A 24 -30.06 -20.59 16.04
CA GLU A 24 -29.90 -20.87 17.46
C GLU A 24 -28.46 -20.68 17.95
N ARG A 25 -27.48 -21.04 17.10
CA ARG A 25 -26.06 -20.90 17.41
C ARG A 25 -25.66 -19.41 17.61
N TRP A 26 -26.16 -18.52 16.77
CA TRP A 26 -25.95 -17.08 16.92
C TRP A 26 -26.63 -16.57 18.20
N ARG A 27 -27.92 -16.92 18.43
CA ARG A 27 -28.65 -16.45 19.61
C ARG A 27 -28.01 -16.93 20.91
N ALA A 28 -27.48 -18.16 20.92
CA ALA A 28 -26.73 -18.69 22.06
C ALA A 28 -25.44 -17.96 22.33
N PHE A 29 -24.70 -17.60 21.25
CA PHE A 29 -23.50 -16.79 21.34
C PHE A 29 -23.82 -15.38 21.84
N GLU A 30 -24.78 -14.69 21.23
CA GLU A 30 -25.19 -13.33 21.55
C GLU A 30 -25.60 -13.16 23.01
N ARG A 31 -26.34 -14.13 23.58
CA ARG A 31 -26.73 -14.10 25.00
C ARG A 31 -25.57 -14.19 26.00
N ARG A 32 -24.47 -14.83 25.62
CA ARG A 32 -23.28 -14.99 26.49
C ARG A 32 -22.18 -13.99 26.22
N PHE A 33 -22.29 -13.23 25.11
CA PHE A 33 -21.26 -12.31 24.70
C PHE A 33 -21.29 -11.05 25.57
N ASP A 34 -20.18 -10.81 26.27
CA ASP A 34 -19.96 -9.60 27.04
C ASP A 34 -19.06 -8.65 26.22
N GLU A 35 -19.69 -7.65 25.63
CA GLU A 35 -19.00 -6.66 24.78
C GLU A 35 -18.00 -5.84 25.58
N ARG A 36 -18.39 -5.38 26.77
CA ARG A 36 -17.54 -4.57 27.63
C ARG A 36 -16.28 -5.33 28.03
N ALA A 37 -16.43 -6.53 28.56
CA ALA A 37 -15.30 -7.38 28.92
C ALA A 37 -14.41 -7.72 27.71
N SER A 38 -15.00 -7.83 26.51
CA SER A 38 -14.25 -8.06 25.27
C SER A 38 -13.42 -6.85 24.86
N LEU A 39 -13.98 -5.64 24.94
CA LEU A 39 -13.25 -4.40 24.69
C LEU A 39 -12.12 -4.17 25.71
N GLU A 40 -12.37 -4.45 26.99
CA GLU A 40 -11.36 -4.36 28.05
C GLU A 40 -10.18 -5.32 27.80
N ARG A 41 -10.46 -6.57 27.38
CA ARG A 41 -9.40 -7.52 26.99
C ARG A 41 -8.60 -7.05 25.78
N LEU A 42 -9.26 -6.52 24.75
CA LEU A 42 -8.59 -5.97 23.58
C LEU A 42 -7.68 -4.81 23.99
N ALA A 43 -8.17 -3.86 24.78
CA ALA A 43 -7.42 -2.71 25.24
C ALA A 43 -6.19 -3.11 26.07
N THR A 44 -6.35 -4.08 27.00
CA THR A 44 -5.27 -4.63 27.83
C THR A 44 -4.17 -5.27 26.95
N ALA A 45 -4.55 -5.90 25.83
CA ALA A 45 -3.64 -6.50 24.88
C ALA A 45 -3.05 -5.49 23.86
N GLY A 46 -3.40 -4.20 23.96
CA GLY A 46 -2.93 -3.16 23.05
C GLY A 46 -3.67 -3.12 21.70
N TYR A 47 -4.85 -3.74 21.62
CA TYR A 47 -5.68 -3.76 20.41
C TYR A 47 -6.91 -2.87 20.59
N ARG A 48 -7.45 -2.39 19.47
CA ARG A 48 -8.69 -1.60 19.41
C ARG A 48 -9.65 -2.28 18.44
N PHE A 49 -10.94 -2.01 18.59
CA PHE A 49 -11.94 -2.42 17.61
C PHE A 49 -12.62 -1.18 17.04
N LEU A 50 -12.62 -1.07 15.72
CA LEU A 50 -13.30 -0.02 14.97
C LEU A 50 -14.56 -0.62 14.35
N SER A 51 -15.70 -0.27 14.91
CA SER A 51 -17.02 -0.71 14.44
C SER A 51 -17.36 -0.08 13.09
N ARG A 52 -18.04 -0.83 12.20
CA ARG A 52 -18.49 -0.30 10.89
C ARG A 52 -19.47 0.87 11.05
N SER A 53 -20.25 0.91 12.12
CA SER A 53 -21.17 2.02 12.42
C SER A 53 -20.47 3.26 12.97
N SER A 54 -19.19 3.16 13.37
CA SER A 54 -18.42 4.32 13.82
C SER A 54 -18.28 5.36 12.70
N PRO A 55 -18.39 6.67 12.99
CA PRO A 55 -18.10 7.72 12.01
C PRO A 55 -16.68 7.62 11.44
N ASP A 56 -15.72 7.11 12.22
CA ASP A 56 -14.32 6.97 11.84
C ASP A 56 -14.05 5.76 10.93
N PHE A 57 -15.08 4.90 10.69
CA PHE A 57 -14.90 3.76 9.79
C PHE A 57 -14.70 4.23 8.35
N PRO A 58 -13.66 3.72 7.64
CA PRO A 58 -13.29 4.23 6.32
C PRO A 58 -14.46 4.20 5.35
N PRO A 59 -14.82 5.36 4.73
CA PRO A 59 -15.99 5.46 3.87
C PRO A 59 -15.89 4.56 2.64
N LEU A 60 -14.70 4.45 2.05
CA LEU A 60 -14.45 3.57 0.90
C LEU A 60 -14.70 2.09 1.25
N LEU A 61 -14.22 1.64 2.42
CA LEU A 61 -14.44 0.26 2.87
C LEU A 61 -15.89 0.00 3.28
N ARG A 62 -16.58 1.02 3.80
CA ARG A 62 -18.01 0.90 4.13
C ARG A 62 -18.87 0.70 2.88
N ALA A 63 -18.43 1.25 1.74
CA ALA A 63 -19.17 1.25 0.49
C ALA A 63 -18.99 -0.02 -0.34
N ILE A 64 -18.05 -0.92 -0.03
CA ILE A 64 -17.85 -2.16 -0.80
C ILE A 64 -19.06 -3.09 -0.67
N HIS A 65 -19.19 -4.02 -1.62
CA HIS A 65 -20.30 -4.99 -1.62
C HIS A 65 -20.41 -5.81 -0.34
N ASP A 66 -19.29 -6.17 0.27
CA ASP A 66 -19.20 -7.00 1.48
C ASP A 66 -18.28 -6.34 2.54
N PRO A 67 -18.74 -5.26 3.21
CA PRO A 67 -17.95 -4.59 4.23
C PRO A 67 -17.88 -5.43 5.51
N PRO A 68 -16.72 -5.54 6.16
CA PRO A 68 -16.61 -6.24 7.43
C PRO A 68 -17.46 -5.56 8.52
N PRO A 69 -17.94 -6.28 9.54
CA PRO A 69 -18.69 -5.68 10.66
C PRO A 69 -17.83 -4.69 11.46
N GLY A 70 -16.52 -4.78 11.36
CA GLY A 70 -15.55 -3.88 11.96
C GLY A 70 -14.14 -4.38 11.71
N LEU A 71 -13.17 -3.63 12.20
CA LEU A 71 -11.74 -3.94 12.10
C LEU A 71 -11.10 -3.97 13.49
N PHE A 72 -10.34 -5.01 13.76
CA PHE A 72 -9.38 -5.02 14.86
C PHE A 72 -8.13 -4.26 14.41
N LEU A 73 -7.61 -3.41 15.28
CA LEU A 73 -6.50 -2.50 14.98
C LEU A 73 -5.36 -2.73 15.97
N ARG A 74 -4.13 -2.72 15.44
CA ARG A 74 -2.87 -2.69 16.19
C ARG A 74 -1.96 -1.62 15.58
N GLY A 75 -1.32 -0.81 16.41
CA GLY A 75 -0.38 0.24 15.97
C GLY A 75 -0.67 1.59 16.62
N VAL A 76 0.28 2.52 16.43
CA VAL A 76 0.27 3.84 17.09
C VAL A 76 -0.68 4.84 16.43
N ALA A 77 -0.93 4.69 15.13
CA ALA A 77 -1.76 5.64 14.41
C ALA A 77 -3.23 5.55 14.86
N LYS A 78 -3.92 6.67 14.72
CA LYS A 78 -5.36 6.76 14.99
C LYS A 78 -6.17 6.14 13.85
N PRO A 79 -7.43 5.71 14.09
CA PRO A 79 -8.30 5.13 13.07
C PRO A 79 -8.51 6.01 11.84
N GLU A 80 -8.46 7.34 11.99
CA GLU A 80 -8.62 8.33 10.91
C GLU A 80 -7.60 8.15 9.78
N LEU A 81 -6.47 7.48 10.06
CA LEU A 81 -5.51 7.10 9.02
C LEU A 81 -6.17 6.28 7.91
N LEU A 82 -7.13 5.43 8.24
CA LEU A 82 -7.82 4.55 7.29
C LEU A 82 -8.77 5.29 6.33
N ALA A 83 -9.10 6.56 6.62
CA ALA A 83 -9.95 7.41 5.79
C ALA A 83 -9.13 8.37 4.90
N ARG A 84 -7.80 8.40 5.04
CA ARG A 84 -6.92 9.22 4.20
C ARG A 84 -6.82 8.64 2.78
N PRO A 85 -6.45 9.47 1.78
CA PRO A 85 -6.13 8.97 0.45
C PRO A 85 -5.12 7.82 0.51
N ALA A 86 -5.46 6.68 -0.08
CA ALA A 86 -4.70 5.44 0.04
C ALA A 86 -4.61 4.69 -1.28
N VAL A 87 -3.48 4.03 -1.48
CA VAL A 87 -3.20 3.16 -2.63
C VAL A 87 -2.79 1.78 -2.16
N ALA A 88 -3.38 0.74 -2.76
CA ALA A 88 -2.94 -0.63 -2.56
C ALA A 88 -1.75 -0.94 -3.48
N ILE A 89 -0.68 -1.50 -2.94
CA ILE A 89 0.44 -2.03 -3.74
C ILE A 89 0.50 -3.53 -3.48
N VAL A 90 0.28 -4.32 -4.53
CA VAL A 90 0.19 -5.78 -4.43
C VAL A 90 0.98 -6.46 -5.54
N GLY A 91 1.31 -7.75 -5.35
CA GLY A 91 2.00 -8.48 -6.39
C GLY A 91 2.47 -9.87 -5.98
N ALA A 92 3.43 -10.40 -6.72
CA ALA A 92 3.99 -11.73 -6.55
C ALA A 92 4.63 -11.91 -5.16
N ARG A 93 4.33 -13.02 -4.50
CA ARG A 93 4.99 -13.43 -3.23
C ARG A 93 6.45 -13.86 -3.43
N ALA A 94 6.79 -14.34 -4.61
CA ALA A 94 8.15 -14.63 -5.05
C ALA A 94 8.45 -13.66 -6.20
N SER A 95 8.67 -12.39 -5.85
CA SER A 95 9.01 -11.34 -6.80
C SER A 95 10.43 -11.51 -7.36
N SER A 96 10.65 -10.98 -8.54
CA SER A 96 12.00 -10.79 -9.08
C SER A 96 12.73 -9.66 -8.35
N GLY A 97 14.03 -9.50 -8.60
CA GLY A 97 14.79 -8.34 -8.14
C GLY A 97 14.23 -7.02 -8.70
N TYR A 98 13.78 -7.03 -9.96
CA TYR A 98 13.11 -5.91 -10.60
C TYR A 98 11.80 -5.56 -9.86
N GLY A 99 10.90 -6.54 -9.69
CA GLY A 99 9.64 -6.30 -9.01
C GLY A 99 9.81 -5.82 -7.57
N ALA A 100 10.79 -6.37 -6.85
CA ALA A 100 11.13 -5.93 -5.49
C ALA A 100 11.56 -4.45 -5.46
N SER A 101 12.43 -4.05 -6.40
CA SER A 101 12.89 -2.65 -6.54
C SER A 101 11.74 -1.72 -6.89
N VAL A 102 10.91 -2.08 -7.88
CA VAL A 102 9.73 -1.28 -8.28
C VAL A 102 8.74 -1.16 -7.14
N GLY A 103 8.38 -2.26 -6.46
CA GLY A 103 7.43 -2.22 -5.34
C GLY A 103 7.91 -1.36 -4.18
N ARG A 104 9.23 -1.38 -3.90
CA ARG A 104 9.85 -0.55 -2.87
C ARG A 104 9.93 0.92 -3.27
N GLY A 105 10.29 1.21 -4.52
CA GLY A 105 10.32 2.55 -5.10
C GLY A 105 8.94 3.21 -5.05
N LEU A 106 7.91 2.52 -5.59
CA LEU A 106 6.53 2.99 -5.53
C LEU A 106 6.05 3.23 -4.10
N GLY A 107 6.33 2.28 -3.18
CA GLY A 107 6.00 2.45 -1.77
C GLY A 107 6.61 3.70 -1.15
N ARG A 108 7.87 3.99 -1.46
CA ARG A 108 8.60 5.17 -0.98
C ARG A 108 8.04 6.46 -1.58
N GLU A 109 7.89 6.52 -2.89
CA GLU A 109 7.50 7.75 -3.60
C GLU A 109 6.04 8.13 -3.30
N LEU A 110 5.11 7.16 -3.31
CA LEU A 110 3.71 7.41 -3.01
C LEU A 110 3.49 7.79 -1.54
N ALA A 111 4.23 7.17 -0.62
CA ALA A 111 4.18 7.54 0.80
C ALA A 111 4.82 8.92 1.07
N ALA A 112 5.92 9.27 0.38
CA ALA A 112 6.53 10.61 0.44
C ALA A 112 5.56 11.69 -0.06
N ALA A 113 4.75 11.40 -1.09
CA ALA A 113 3.70 12.29 -1.59
C ALA A 113 2.45 12.35 -0.69
N GLY A 114 2.45 11.68 0.47
CA GLY A 114 1.39 11.75 1.47
C GLY A 114 0.28 10.73 1.33
N LEU A 115 0.34 9.80 0.37
CA LEU A 115 -0.61 8.69 0.28
C LEU A 115 -0.33 7.63 1.36
N VAL A 116 -1.39 6.98 1.82
CA VAL A 116 -1.25 5.81 2.69
C VAL A 116 -1.02 4.57 1.82
N VAL A 117 0.11 3.89 2.03
CA VAL A 117 0.40 2.64 1.33
C VAL A 117 -0.27 1.48 2.05
N VAL A 118 -1.19 0.80 1.39
CA VAL A 118 -1.92 -0.36 1.93
C VAL A 118 -1.44 -1.63 1.25
N SER A 119 -1.15 -2.67 2.03
CA SER A 119 -0.81 -3.99 1.48
C SER A 119 -1.12 -5.12 2.45
N GLY A 120 -0.83 -6.36 2.04
CA GLY A 120 -1.22 -7.55 2.78
C GLY A 120 -0.14 -8.17 3.65
N LEU A 121 1.02 -7.52 3.83
CA LEU A 121 2.16 -8.03 4.59
C LEU A 121 2.70 -9.39 4.10
N ALA A 122 2.32 -9.85 2.90
CA ALA A 122 2.82 -11.07 2.31
C ALA A 122 4.30 -10.92 1.92
N ARG A 123 4.96 -12.05 1.61
CA ARG A 123 6.30 -12.01 1.03
C ARG A 123 6.30 -11.28 -0.32
N GLY A 124 7.46 -10.85 -0.79
CA GLY A 124 7.63 -10.20 -2.09
C GLY A 124 7.10 -8.78 -2.10
N ILE A 125 6.29 -8.43 -3.09
CA ILE A 125 5.87 -7.05 -3.37
C ILE A 125 5.21 -6.37 -2.17
N ASP A 126 4.33 -7.06 -1.45
CA ASP A 126 3.65 -6.49 -0.27
C ASP A 126 4.66 -5.99 0.77
N ALA A 127 5.67 -6.82 1.07
CA ALA A 127 6.71 -6.46 2.04
C ALA A 127 7.58 -5.31 1.54
N GLU A 128 7.92 -5.28 0.25
CA GLU A 128 8.73 -4.20 -0.34
C GLU A 128 7.96 -2.87 -0.36
N ALA A 129 6.66 -2.89 -0.65
CA ALA A 129 5.82 -1.71 -0.55
C ALA A 129 5.82 -1.10 0.86
N HIS A 130 5.64 -1.93 1.90
CA HIS A 130 5.73 -1.46 3.28
C HIS A 130 7.12 -0.91 3.64
N ARG A 131 8.21 -1.59 3.20
CA ARG A 131 9.59 -1.12 3.43
C ARG A 131 9.81 0.25 2.79
N GLY A 132 9.39 0.42 1.53
CA GLY A 132 9.51 1.70 0.83
C GLY A 132 8.76 2.81 1.55
N ALA A 133 7.52 2.59 1.97
CA ALA A 133 6.74 3.57 2.73
C ALA A 133 7.43 3.95 4.06
N LEU A 134 7.99 2.97 4.77
CA LEU A 134 8.72 3.20 6.02
C LEU A 134 10.04 3.96 5.80
N GLU A 135 10.72 3.77 4.67
CA GLU A 135 11.93 4.53 4.30
C GLU A 135 11.65 6.01 4.07
N ALA A 136 10.47 6.32 3.53
CA ALA A 136 10.01 7.70 3.38
C ALA A 136 9.45 8.30 4.69
N ASN A 137 9.49 7.59 5.81
CA ASN A 137 8.79 7.95 7.04
C ASN A 137 7.28 8.20 6.80
N GLY A 138 6.72 7.57 5.76
CA GLY A 138 5.34 7.72 5.36
C GLY A 138 4.40 6.72 6.05
N ALA A 139 3.10 6.96 5.91
CA ALA A 139 2.09 6.13 6.53
C ALA A 139 1.85 4.84 5.73
N THR A 140 1.75 3.72 6.44
CA THR A 140 1.42 2.43 5.83
C THR A 140 0.45 1.62 6.69
N VAL A 141 -0.40 0.83 6.02
CA VAL A 141 -1.40 -0.03 6.66
C VAL A 141 -1.26 -1.46 6.15
N ALA A 142 -0.99 -2.38 7.07
CA ALA A 142 -0.98 -3.81 6.75
C ALA A 142 -2.32 -4.45 7.09
N VAL A 143 -2.91 -5.15 6.13
CA VAL A 143 -4.16 -5.90 6.32
C VAL A 143 -3.82 -7.37 6.51
N LEU A 144 -4.28 -8.02 7.57
CA LEU A 144 -3.99 -9.42 7.87
C LEU A 144 -5.13 -10.36 7.43
N GLY A 145 -4.76 -11.57 7.04
CA GLY A 145 -5.69 -12.69 6.81
C GLY A 145 -5.73 -13.69 7.98
N CYS A 146 -5.47 -13.21 9.20
CA CYS A 146 -5.48 -13.98 10.45
C CYS A 146 -5.79 -13.04 11.61
N GLY A 147 -5.83 -13.57 12.84
CA GLY A 147 -6.04 -12.76 14.03
C GLY A 147 -5.07 -11.61 14.17
N ILE A 148 -5.56 -10.49 14.72
CA ILE A 148 -4.77 -9.24 14.86
C ILE A 148 -3.53 -9.42 15.74
N ASP A 149 -3.50 -10.44 16.57
CA ASP A 149 -2.41 -10.83 17.47
C ASP A 149 -1.31 -11.65 16.77
N ARG A 150 -1.46 -11.97 15.47
CA ARG A 150 -0.57 -12.85 14.73
C ARG A 150 0.29 -12.08 13.75
N ASP A 151 1.61 -12.32 13.78
CA ASP A 151 2.52 -11.86 12.74
C ASP A 151 2.67 -12.97 11.68
N TYR A 152 1.98 -12.80 10.56
CA TYR A 152 2.03 -13.78 9.47
C TYR A 152 2.39 -13.11 8.12
N PRO A 153 3.41 -13.63 7.41
CA PRO A 153 4.29 -14.75 7.80
C PRO A 153 5.21 -14.38 8.97
N ALA A 154 5.57 -15.34 9.82
CA ALA A 154 6.41 -15.11 11.00
C ALA A 154 7.77 -14.45 10.66
N ALA A 155 8.28 -14.69 9.44
CA ALA A 155 9.49 -14.02 8.94
C ALA A 155 9.33 -12.49 8.81
N HIS A 156 8.12 -11.96 8.84
CA HIS A 156 7.83 -10.52 8.75
C HIS A 156 7.44 -9.89 10.10
N ALA A 157 7.68 -10.58 11.23
CA ALA A 157 7.35 -10.05 12.55
C ALA A 157 8.00 -8.68 12.81
N GLU A 158 9.27 -8.51 12.44
CA GLU A 158 9.97 -7.22 12.57
C GLU A 158 9.38 -6.14 11.65
N LEU A 159 9.02 -6.50 10.41
CA LEU A 159 8.35 -5.58 9.50
C LEU A 159 6.96 -5.19 10.05
N ALA A 160 6.20 -6.16 10.58
CA ALA A 160 4.92 -5.91 11.22
C ALA A 160 5.04 -4.93 12.39
N ARG A 161 6.05 -5.10 13.24
CA ARG A 161 6.34 -4.18 14.33
C ARG A 161 6.60 -2.77 13.81
N ARG A 162 7.48 -2.61 12.82
CA ARG A 162 7.78 -1.30 12.20
C ARG A 162 6.55 -0.66 11.56
N VAL A 163 5.69 -1.44 10.90
CA VAL A 163 4.41 -0.96 10.35
C VAL A 163 3.48 -0.47 11.47
N ALA A 164 3.39 -1.21 12.59
CA ALA A 164 2.59 -0.80 13.75
C ALA A 164 3.14 0.47 14.42
N ASP A 165 4.47 0.65 14.44
CA ASP A 165 5.14 1.82 15.02
C ASP A 165 4.99 3.09 14.15
N ALA A 166 4.70 2.97 12.84
CA ALA A 166 4.54 4.09 11.92
C ALA A 166 3.10 4.27 11.41
N GLY A 167 2.23 3.26 11.58
CA GLY A 167 0.90 3.24 11.00
C GLY A 167 -0.05 2.30 11.73
N LEU A 168 -0.71 1.42 10.95
CA LEU A 168 -1.66 0.45 11.48
C LEU A 168 -1.48 -0.94 10.87
N ILE A 169 -1.72 -1.93 11.68
CA ILE A 169 -2.07 -3.28 11.24
C ILE A 169 -3.56 -3.46 11.50
N VAL A 170 -4.28 -3.98 10.53
CA VAL A 170 -5.72 -4.19 10.62
C VAL A 170 -6.10 -5.62 10.27
N SER A 171 -7.14 -6.14 10.89
CA SER A 171 -7.73 -7.43 10.58
C SER A 171 -9.23 -7.43 10.84
N GLU A 172 -9.99 -8.17 10.03
CA GLU A 172 -11.38 -8.49 10.36
C GLU A 172 -11.51 -9.65 11.35
N TYR A 173 -10.39 -10.34 11.64
CA TYR A 173 -10.35 -11.51 12.51
C TYR A 173 -9.91 -11.14 13.92
N ALA A 174 -10.67 -11.63 14.91
CA ALA A 174 -10.38 -11.46 16.33
C ALA A 174 -9.04 -12.11 16.72
N PRO A 175 -8.43 -11.69 17.86
CA PRO A 175 -7.26 -12.37 18.41
C PRO A 175 -7.48 -13.89 18.53
N GLY A 176 -6.42 -14.67 18.32
CA GLY A 176 -6.43 -16.13 18.40
C GLY A 176 -6.78 -16.86 17.10
N VAL A 177 -7.23 -16.14 16.05
CA VAL A 177 -7.59 -16.76 14.78
C VAL A 177 -6.35 -17.14 13.96
N GLU A 178 -6.20 -18.45 13.69
CA GLU A 178 -5.06 -18.97 12.91
C GLU A 178 -5.15 -18.58 11.43
N PRO A 179 -4.01 -18.40 10.74
CA PRO A 179 -4.02 -18.20 9.30
C PRO A 179 -4.56 -19.44 8.58
N ALA A 180 -5.38 -19.22 7.55
CA ALA A 180 -5.91 -20.28 6.70
C ALA A 180 -5.88 -19.85 5.23
N PRO A 181 -5.66 -20.77 4.27
CA PRO A 181 -5.48 -20.43 2.86
C PRO A 181 -6.60 -19.57 2.27
N TRP A 182 -7.86 -19.85 2.62
CA TRP A 182 -9.04 -19.14 2.13
C TRP A 182 -9.19 -17.71 2.69
N ARG A 183 -8.59 -17.43 3.86
CA ARG A 183 -8.67 -16.10 4.48
C ARG A 183 -7.86 -15.05 3.75
N PHE A 184 -6.80 -15.43 3.05
CA PHE A 184 -5.98 -14.48 2.30
C PHE A 184 -6.72 -13.86 1.11
N PRO A 185 -7.38 -14.64 0.23
CA PRO A 185 -8.26 -14.08 -0.79
C PRO A 185 -9.42 -13.28 -0.21
N ALA A 186 -10.07 -13.76 0.84
CA ALA A 186 -11.17 -13.05 1.50
C ALA A 186 -10.74 -11.68 2.05
N ARG A 187 -9.54 -11.59 2.63
CA ARG A 187 -8.95 -10.36 3.13
C ARG A 187 -8.71 -9.33 2.02
N ASN A 188 -8.39 -9.75 0.79
CA ASN A 188 -8.00 -8.85 -0.29
C ASN A 188 -9.09 -7.80 -0.61
N ARG A 189 -10.38 -8.09 -0.33
CA ARG A 189 -11.46 -7.09 -0.46
C ARG A 189 -11.27 -5.90 0.48
N ILE A 190 -10.63 -6.13 1.65
CA ILE A 190 -10.32 -5.05 2.60
C ILE A 190 -9.14 -4.22 2.08
N VAL A 191 -8.13 -4.87 1.48
CA VAL A 191 -7.00 -4.16 0.84
C VAL A 191 -7.52 -3.24 -0.27
N ALA A 192 -8.28 -3.80 -1.23
CA ALA A 192 -8.89 -3.02 -2.31
C ALA A 192 -9.88 -1.97 -1.79
N GLY A 193 -10.72 -2.36 -0.82
CA GLY A 193 -11.80 -1.52 -0.28
C GLY A 193 -11.32 -0.32 0.54
N LEU A 194 -10.11 -0.36 1.09
CA LEU A 194 -9.50 0.78 1.79
C LEU A 194 -8.95 1.83 0.82
N CYS A 195 -8.74 1.50 -0.47
CA CYS A 195 -7.97 2.29 -1.41
C CYS A 195 -8.82 2.81 -2.55
N ALA A 196 -8.46 3.98 -3.08
CA ALA A 196 -9.03 4.51 -4.31
C ALA A 196 -8.36 3.91 -5.56
N ALA A 197 -7.13 3.43 -5.43
CA ALA A 197 -6.37 2.82 -6.50
C ALA A 197 -5.62 1.57 -6.04
N THR A 198 -5.37 0.64 -6.96
CA THR A 198 -4.59 -0.58 -6.74
C THR A 198 -3.49 -0.72 -7.79
N ALA A 199 -2.24 -0.75 -7.37
CA ALA A 199 -1.06 -0.97 -8.19
C ALA A 199 -0.63 -2.44 -8.12
N VAL A 200 -0.58 -3.11 -9.27
CA VAL A 200 -0.10 -4.49 -9.41
C VAL A 200 1.28 -4.48 -10.04
N VAL A 201 2.31 -4.86 -9.27
CA VAL A 201 3.72 -4.75 -9.70
C VAL A 201 4.17 -5.97 -10.51
N GLU A 202 3.96 -7.15 -10.01
CA GLU A 202 4.20 -8.42 -10.70
C GLU A 202 3.09 -9.41 -10.37
N ALA A 203 2.60 -10.14 -11.36
CA ALA A 203 1.60 -11.17 -11.16
C ALA A 203 1.71 -12.27 -12.22
N ARG A 204 1.69 -13.54 -11.79
CA ARG A 204 1.45 -14.67 -12.69
C ARG A 204 -0.03 -14.71 -13.07
N GLU A 205 -0.40 -15.42 -14.14
CA GLU A 205 -1.80 -15.56 -14.62
C GLU A 205 -2.81 -15.98 -13.56
N ARG A 206 -2.38 -16.74 -12.54
CA ARG A 206 -3.25 -17.18 -11.42
C ARG A 206 -2.72 -16.68 -10.08
N SER A 207 -2.42 -15.39 -10.01
CA SER A 207 -1.87 -14.77 -8.81
C SER A 207 -2.99 -14.25 -7.89
N GLY A 208 -2.78 -14.36 -6.58
CA GLY A 208 -3.67 -13.72 -5.61
C GLY A 208 -3.72 -12.19 -5.73
N ALA A 209 -2.72 -11.56 -6.34
CA ALA A 209 -2.72 -10.13 -6.62
C ALA A 209 -3.78 -9.74 -7.67
N LEU A 210 -4.03 -10.63 -8.65
CA LEU A 210 -5.10 -10.41 -9.64
C LEU A 210 -6.48 -10.42 -8.97
N ILE A 211 -6.70 -11.26 -7.95
CA ILE A 211 -7.94 -11.24 -7.16
C ILE A 211 -8.14 -9.86 -6.52
N THR A 212 -7.07 -9.22 -6.04
CA THR A 212 -7.17 -7.87 -5.46
C THR A 212 -7.50 -6.84 -6.54
N ALA A 213 -6.93 -6.97 -7.75
CA ALA A 213 -7.25 -6.11 -8.88
C ALA A 213 -8.71 -6.26 -9.32
N ASP A 214 -9.20 -7.52 -9.44
CA ASP A 214 -10.59 -7.80 -9.79
C ASP A 214 -11.55 -7.17 -8.78
N LEU A 215 -11.30 -7.38 -7.48
CA LEU A 215 -12.09 -6.78 -6.40
C LEU A 215 -12.06 -5.24 -6.44
N ALA A 216 -10.92 -4.63 -6.78
CA ALA A 216 -10.82 -3.19 -6.94
C ALA A 216 -11.70 -2.70 -8.11
N LEU A 217 -11.66 -3.38 -9.26
CA LEU A 217 -12.49 -3.06 -10.43
C LEU A 217 -13.99 -3.23 -10.13
N GLU A 218 -14.38 -4.30 -9.45
CA GLU A 218 -15.76 -4.54 -9.03
C GLU A 218 -16.33 -3.41 -8.15
N GLU A 219 -15.44 -2.78 -7.34
CA GLU A 219 -15.80 -1.64 -6.49
C GLU A 219 -15.60 -0.28 -7.18
N GLY A 220 -15.34 -0.25 -8.49
CA GLY A 220 -15.14 0.98 -9.26
C GLY A 220 -13.87 1.74 -8.88
N ARG A 221 -12.83 1.04 -8.44
CA ARG A 221 -11.52 1.62 -8.11
C ARG A 221 -10.58 1.57 -9.32
N GLU A 222 -9.62 2.46 -9.36
CA GLU A 222 -8.61 2.43 -10.41
C GLU A 222 -7.62 1.29 -10.21
N VAL A 223 -7.22 0.68 -11.33
CA VAL A 223 -6.22 -0.38 -11.34
C VAL A 223 -5.08 0.00 -12.28
N PHE A 224 -3.88 -0.01 -11.71
CA PHE A 224 -2.62 0.22 -12.39
C PHE A 224 -1.85 -1.09 -12.48
N ALA A 225 -1.17 -1.32 -13.60
CA ALA A 225 -0.34 -2.50 -13.78
C ALA A 225 1.04 -2.11 -14.33
N VAL A 226 2.08 -2.61 -13.67
CA VAL A 226 3.46 -2.41 -14.14
C VAL A 226 3.69 -3.25 -15.39
N PRO A 227 4.09 -2.65 -16.53
CA PRO A 227 4.48 -3.39 -17.72
C PRO A 227 5.70 -4.26 -17.44
N GLY A 228 5.76 -5.42 -18.06
CA GLY A 228 6.92 -6.28 -17.92
C GLY A 228 7.19 -7.11 -19.16
N GLU A 229 8.29 -7.84 -19.14
CA GLU A 229 8.74 -8.66 -20.27
C GLU A 229 7.68 -9.70 -20.66
N ILE A 230 7.39 -9.79 -21.97
CA ILE A 230 6.38 -10.73 -22.49
C ILE A 230 6.78 -12.21 -22.31
N THR A 231 8.08 -12.47 -22.09
CA THR A 231 8.65 -13.80 -21.85
C THR A 231 8.65 -14.18 -20.37
N SER A 232 8.46 -13.21 -19.48
CA SER A 232 8.44 -13.43 -18.02
C SER A 232 7.07 -13.91 -17.54
N SER A 233 7.04 -15.06 -16.88
CA SER A 233 5.82 -15.55 -16.23
C SER A 233 5.32 -14.64 -15.09
N LEU A 234 6.19 -13.82 -14.51
CA LEU A 234 5.84 -12.85 -13.45
C LEU A 234 5.13 -11.61 -14.01
N SER A 235 5.27 -11.34 -15.31
CA SER A 235 4.62 -10.23 -16.00
C SER A 235 3.34 -10.64 -16.73
N ALA A 236 3.07 -11.95 -16.84
CA ALA A 236 1.93 -12.45 -17.62
C ALA A 236 0.58 -11.88 -17.12
N GLY A 237 0.39 -11.80 -15.79
CA GLY A 237 -0.83 -11.27 -15.19
C GLY A 237 -0.94 -9.75 -15.31
N THR A 238 0.14 -9.00 -15.09
CA THR A 238 0.12 -7.53 -15.24
C THR A 238 -0.09 -7.13 -16.70
N ASN A 239 0.60 -7.80 -17.65
CA ASN A 239 0.39 -7.58 -19.07
C ASN A 239 -1.05 -7.96 -19.51
N ALA A 240 -1.68 -8.96 -18.89
CA ALA A 240 -3.09 -9.27 -19.13
C ALA A 240 -4.02 -8.15 -18.60
N LEU A 241 -3.76 -7.59 -17.41
CA LEU A 241 -4.50 -6.44 -16.89
C LEU A 241 -4.41 -5.23 -17.83
N LEU A 242 -3.21 -4.93 -18.37
CA LEU A 242 -3.03 -3.85 -19.35
C LEU A 242 -3.88 -4.07 -20.61
N LYS A 243 -3.93 -5.31 -21.12
CA LYS A 243 -4.78 -5.66 -22.27
C LYS A 243 -6.28 -5.51 -21.98
N LEU A 244 -6.68 -5.64 -20.73
CA LEU A 244 -8.06 -5.45 -20.27
C LEU A 244 -8.39 -3.99 -19.94
N GLY A 245 -7.43 -3.06 -20.08
CA GLY A 245 -7.64 -1.64 -19.90
C GLY A 245 -7.17 -1.07 -18.56
N ALA A 246 -6.43 -1.83 -17.76
CA ALA A 246 -5.75 -1.26 -16.60
C ALA A 246 -4.75 -0.19 -17.05
N ALA A 247 -4.61 0.89 -16.28
CA ALA A 247 -3.67 1.95 -16.59
C ALA A 247 -2.21 1.44 -16.48
N PRO A 248 -1.33 1.76 -17.44
CA PRO A 248 0.07 1.42 -17.32
C PRO A 248 0.71 2.20 -16.17
N LEU A 249 1.51 1.50 -15.35
CA LEU A 249 2.25 2.08 -14.23
C LEU A 249 3.73 2.08 -14.57
N THR A 250 4.25 3.23 -14.98
CA THR A 250 5.65 3.44 -15.37
C THR A 250 6.41 4.29 -14.37
N ALA A 251 5.69 5.11 -13.59
CA ALA A 251 6.23 5.95 -12.53
C ALA A 251 5.17 6.17 -11.43
N ALA A 252 5.58 6.55 -10.23
CA ALA A 252 4.64 6.93 -9.16
C ALA A 252 3.72 8.09 -9.57
N ALA A 253 4.19 8.96 -10.46
CA ALA A 253 3.42 10.06 -11.04
C ALA A 253 2.12 9.61 -11.71
N ASP A 254 2.08 8.41 -12.32
CA ASP A 254 0.88 7.87 -12.95
C ASP A 254 -0.25 7.67 -11.92
N VAL A 255 0.11 7.17 -10.73
CA VAL A 255 -0.83 7.01 -9.61
C VAL A 255 -1.18 8.37 -9.00
N LEU A 256 -0.19 9.23 -8.74
CA LEU A 256 -0.40 10.55 -8.12
C LEU A 256 -1.36 11.41 -8.94
N ALA A 257 -1.26 11.35 -10.26
CA ALA A 257 -2.17 12.07 -11.17
C ALA A 257 -3.65 11.70 -10.94
N SER A 258 -3.94 10.42 -10.66
CA SER A 258 -5.31 9.99 -10.37
C SER A 258 -5.87 10.53 -9.04
N PHE A 259 -4.99 10.93 -8.13
CA PHE A 259 -5.36 11.61 -6.88
C PHE A 259 -5.35 13.14 -7.01
N GLY A 260 -5.03 13.69 -8.20
CA GLY A 260 -4.85 15.13 -8.38
C GLY A 260 -3.64 15.70 -7.63
N ILE A 261 -2.65 14.87 -7.35
CA ILE A 261 -1.41 15.24 -6.67
C ILE A 261 -0.34 15.43 -7.75
N GLU A 262 0.16 16.66 -7.89
CA GLU A 262 1.35 16.88 -8.68
C GLU A 262 2.56 16.35 -7.92
N PRO A 263 3.37 15.46 -8.53
CA PRO A 263 4.58 14.99 -7.87
C PRO A 263 5.49 16.19 -7.57
N GLU A 264 5.91 16.33 -6.32
CA GLU A 264 7.02 17.23 -6.06
C GLU A 264 8.24 16.71 -6.86
N PRO A 265 8.92 17.59 -7.61
CA PRO A 265 10.16 17.19 -8.29
C PRO A 265 11.09 16.54 -7.27
N ALA A 266 11.64 15.37 -7.59
CA ALA A 266 12.63 14.70 -6.72
C ALA A 266 13.71 15.71 -6.32
N GLU A 267 14.28 15.58 -5.09
CA GLU A 267 15.32 16.53 -4.62
C GLU A 267 16.46 16.70 -5.64
N GLY A 268 16.77 15.65 -6.42
CA GLY A 268 17.67 15.72 -7.58
C GLY A 268 17.09 16.51 -8.78
N GLU A 269 15.78 16.64 -8.92
CA GLU A 269 15.14 17.44 -9.97
C GLU A 269 15.21 18.96 -9.69
N ARG A 270 15.38 19.34 -8.45
CA ARG A 270 15.58 20.73 -8.01
C ARG A 270 17.06 21.13 -8.01
N SER A 271 17.90 20.54 -8.86
CA SER A 271 19.27 21.05 -8.95
C SER A 271 19.24 22.54 -9.29
N PRO A 272 19.75 23.43 -8.42
CA PRO A 272 19.80 24.87 -8.71
C PRO A 272 20.52 25.16 -10.02
N LEU A 273 21.38 24.23 -10.49
CA LEU A 273 22.10 24.36 -11.76
C LEU A 273 21.14 24.26 -12.94
N LEU A 274 20.06 23.50 -12.89
CA LEU A 274 19.09 23.40 -13.99
C LEU A 274 18.37 24.73 -14.26
N GLU A 275 18.12 25.53 -13.22
CA GLU A 275 17.48 26.83 -13.37
C GLU A 275 18.43 27.87 -14.00
N LEU A 276 19.72 27.62 -13.89
CA LEU A 276 20.76 28.52 -14.42
C LEU A 276 21.21 28.19 -15.87
N LEU A 277 20.66 27.09 -16.44
CA LEU A 277 20.94 26.68 -17.82
C LEU A 277 20.11 27.48 -18.83
N PRO A 278 20.66 27.80 -20.05
CA PRO A 278 21.96 27.36 -20.55
C PRO A 278 23.14 28.14 -19.95
N ALA A 279 24.24 27.45 -19.60
CA ALA A 279 25.44 28.04 -19.03
C ALA A 279 26.66 27.13 -19.23
N SER A 280 27.86 27.72 -19.23
CA SER A 280 29.13 26.97 -19.14
C SER A 280 29.41 26.61 -17.68
N ALA A 281 30.31 25.63 -17.45
CA ALA A 281 30.72 25.23 -16.08
C ALA A 281 31.27 26.44 -15.29
N ASP A 282 32.09 27.28 -15.95
CA ASP A 282 32.67 28.49 -15.32
C ASP A 282 31.61 29.53 -14.94
N GLU A 283 30.54 29.66 -15.74
CA GLU A 283 29.40 30.52 -15.40
C GLU A 283 28.62 30.01 -14.24
N LEU A 284 28.44 28.67 -14.13
CA LEU A 284 27.76 28.03 -13.00
C LEU A 284 28.56 28.21 -11.72
N VAL A 285 29.88 28.02 -11.73
CA VAL A 285 30.76 28.31 -10.59
C VAL A 285 30.55 29.76 -10.11
N ARG A 286 30.58 30.72 -11.03
CA ARG A 286 30.41 32.16 -10.70
C ARG A 286 29.01 32.48 -10.14
N LYS A 287 27.96 31.86 -10.67
CA LYS A 287 26.57 32.13 -10.27
C LYS A 287 26.19 31.45 -8.95
N THR A 288 26.74 30.26 -8.67
CA THR A 288 26.38 29.46 -7.49
C THR A 288 27.33 29.67 -6.32
N GLY A 289 28.60 30.04 -6.59
CA GLY A 289 29.65 30.09 -5.59
C GLY A 289 30.17 28.71 -5.16
N LEU A 290 29.71 27.62 -5.77
CA LEU A 290 30.23 26.25 -5.54
C LEU A 290 31.59 26.11 -6.21
N ASP A 291 32.42 25.19 -5.73
CA ASP A 291 33.71 24.91 -6.34
C ASP A 291 33.57 24.18 -7.69
N ALA A 292 34.61 24.25 -8.53
CA ALA A 292 34.58 23.68 -9.87
C ALA A 292 34.43 22.14 -9.85
N ALA A 293 34.98 21.45 -8.84
CA ALA A 293 34.87 20.01 -8.75
C ALA A 293 33.44 19.58 -8.39
N GLU A 294 32.78 20.34 -7.51
CA GLU A 294 31.39 20.10 -7.13
C GLU A 294 30.44 20.36 -8.30
N ILE A 295 30.62 21.46 -9.04
CA ILE A 295 29.86 21.74 -10.28
C ILE A 295 30.06 20.63 -11.29
N ALA A 296 31.32 20.18 -11.53
CA ALA A 296 31.60 19.12 -12.48
C ALA A 296 30.93 17.80 -12.08
N ARG A 297 30.94 17.43 -10.79
CA ARG A 297 30.27 16.23 -10.27
C ARG A 297 28.75 16.29 -10.55
N ILE A 298 28.10 17.39 -10.19
CA ILE A 298 26.65 17.56 -10.40
C ILE A 298 26.30 17.54 -11.90
N LEU A 299 27.07 18.17 -12.74
CA LEU A 299 26.83 18.20 -14.20
C LEU A 299 26.97 16.79 -14.80
N VAL A 300 27.97 16.00 -14.37
CA VAL A 300 28.13 14.60 -14.82
C VAL A 300 26.95 13.75 -14.36
N GLU A 301 26.49 13.90 -13.12
CA GLU A 301 25.32 13.19 -12.63
C GLU A 301 24.07 13.53 -13.46
N LEU A 302 23.80 14.82 -13.72
CA LEU A 302 22.68 15.29 -14.54
C LEU A 302 22.79 14.85 -16.02
N GLU A 303 23.99 14.72 -16.57
CA GLU A 303 24.24 14.21 -17.93
C GLU A 303 24.00 12.70 -18.00
N LEU A 304 24.45 11.93 -17.00
CA LEU A 304 24.18 10.49 -16.90
C LEU A 304 22.69 10.20 -16.72
N GLU A 305 21.96 11.08 -16.06
CA GLU A 305 20.49 11.01 -15.91
C GLU A 305 19.75 11.47 -17.19
N GLY A 306 20.47 11.93 -18.22
CA GLY A 306 19.89 12.43 -19.48
C GLY A 306 19.13 13.74 -19.33
N ARG A 307 19.37 14.53 -18.28
CA ARG A 307 18.69 15.79 -17.96
C ARG A 307 19.40 17.02 -18.50
N VAL A 308 20.67 16.86 -18.78
CA VAL A 308 21.53 17.92 -19.34
C VAL A 308 22.31 17.34 -20.51
N ALA A 309 22.47 18.13 -21.53
CA ALA A 309 23.35 17.84 -22.65
C ALA A 309 24.37 18.97 -22.82
N VAL A 310 25.62 18.60 -23.13
CA VAL A 310 26.69 19.56 -23.40
C VAL A 310 26.93 19.68 -24.89
N SER A 311 27.01 20.91 -25.40
CA SER A 311 27.42 21.20 -26.75
C SER A 311 28.23 22.50 -26.74
N ASP A 312 29.41 22.46 -27.35
CA ASP A 312 30.34 23.60 -27.42
C ASP A 312 30.71 24.19 -26.04
N GLY A 313 30.82 23.31 -25.01
CA GLY A 313 31.13 23.71 -23.63
C GLY A 313 30.00 24.41 -22.90
N VAL A 314 28.80 24.44 -23.49
CA VAL A 314 27.58 24.99 -22.87
C VAL A 314 26.62 23.85 -22.56
N TYR A 315 26.22 23.75 -21.28
CA TYR A 315 25.24 22.81 -20.80
C TYR A 315 23.83 23.36 -21.03
N ARG A 316 22.93 22.50 -21.50
CA ARG A 316 21.52 22.83 -21.77
C ARG A 316 20.64 21.76 -21.15
N ARG A 317 19.40 22.09 -20.76
CA ARG A 317 18.43 21.08 -20.42
C ARG A 317 18.22 20.13 -21.59
N ALA A 318 18.30 18.84 -21.38
CA ALA A 318 17.88 17.86 -22.37
C ALA A 318 16.34 17.95 -22.53
N SER A 319 15.88 17.86 -23.77
CA SER A 319 14.45 17.94 -24.13
C SER A 319 13.75 16.62 -24.00
#